data_74e2f85071031bd56583f07357603ce6
#
_entry.id   74e2f85071031bd56583f07357603ce6
#
_cell.length_a   1.000
_cell.length_b   1.000
_cell.length_c   1.000
_cell.angle_alpha   90.00
_cell.angle_beta   90.00
_cell.angle_gamma   90.00
#
_symmetry.space_group_name_H-M   'P 1'
#
loop_
_entity.id
_entity.type
_entity.pdbx_description
1 polymer ?
#
loop_
_entity_poly.entity_id
_entity_poly.type
_entity_poly.pdbx_seq_one_letter_code
_entity_poly.pdbx_strand_id
1 'polypeptide(L)'
;DVYKRQDLEAVHKAWTAWSERMRSLQETQKLFETEKDKDLLEMAESELASVREEAEARYEALKRQILANTRSIKSKGAIMELKQGVGGQESCLFLGEMLRMYMKFCETRSQRALEENDPGMLGAGWSTELLAATPADVSTTSGSGDAFKEAILQVHGPNAFEALRFEAGVHRVQRIPATQNLGKLQTSTMAIIVLPMQEENDAKDIIDPKDVRIETMRA
;
A
#
# COMPACT_ATOMS: atom_id res chain seq x y z
N ASP A 1 -16.71 -12.08 16.78
CA ASP A 1 -17.61 -11.86 15.63
C ASP A 1 -18.27 -10.47 15.56
N VAL A 2 -18.11 -9.62 16.59
CA VAL A 2 -18.62 -8.23 16.60
C VAL A 2 -17.91 -7.39 15.53
N TYR A 3 -16.63 -7.56 15.32
CA TYR A 3 -15.83 -6.84 14.31
C TYR A 3 -16.26 -7.17 12.87
N LYS A 4 -16.54 -8.45 12.59
CA LYS A 4 -17.04 -8.85 11.27
C LYS A 4 -18.41 -8.24 10.97
N ARG A 5 -19.25 -8.06 11.99
CA ARG A 5 -20.56 -7.42 11.86
C ARG A 5 -20.42 -5.95 11.49
N GLN A 6 -19.51 -5.21 12.14
CA GLN A 6 -19.28 -3.79 11.85
C GLN A 6 -18.76 -3.57 10.42
N ASP A 7 -17.82 -4.40 9.97
CA ASP A 7 -17.28 -4.34 8.61
C ASP A 7 -18.38 -4.65 7.56
N LEU A 8 -19.25 -5.63 7.85
CA LEU A 8 -20.39 -5.97 6.99
C LEU A 8 -21.48 -4.90 6.99
N GLU A 9 -21.71 -4.20 8.11
CA GLU A 9 -22.68 -3.09 8.20
C GLU A 9 -22.29 -1.93 7.28
N ALA A 10 -21.00 -1.60 7.18
CA ALA A 10 -20.51 -0.54 6.28
C ALA A 10 -20.76 -0.89 4.80
N VAL A 11 -20.47 -2.14 4.42
CA VAL A 11 -20.75 -2.62 3.04
C VAL A 11 -22.26 -2.68 2.78
N HIS A 12 -23.04 -3.13 3.75
CA HIS A 12 -24.49 -3.20 3.61
C HIS A 12 -25.11 -1.80 3.41
N LYS A 13 -24.67 -0.80 4.19
CA LYS A 13 -25.12 0.59 4.02
C LYS A 13 -24.78 1.14 2.63
N ALA A 14 -23.56 0.90 2.17
CA ALA A 14 -23.14 1.33 0.84
C ALA A 14 -23.93 0.64 -0.27
N TRP A 15 -24.20 -0.66 -0.12
CA TRP A 15 -25.01 -1.43 -1.08
C TRP A 15 -26.47 -0.96 -1.10
N THR A 16 -27.07 -0.73 0.06
CA THR A 16 -28.46 -0.23 0.17
C THR A 16 -28.59 1.14 -0.51
N ALA A 17 -27.67 2.05 -0.24
CA ALA A 17 -27.65 3.37 -0.83
C ALA A 17 -27.47 3.34 -2.37
N TRP A 18 -26.67 2.41 -2.89
CA TRP A 18 -26.53 2.19 -4.34
C TRP A 18 -27.79 1.56 -4.94
N SER A 19 -28.35 0.53 -4.29
CA SER A 19 -29.53 -0.18 -4.79
C SER A 19 -30.78 0.71 -4.84
N GLU A 20 -30.94 1.64 -3.90
CA GLU A 20 -31.99 2.64 -3.91
C GLU A 20 -31.86 3.58 -5.14
N ARG A 21 -30.64 4.06 -5.41
CA ARG A 21 -30.41 4.91 -6.58
C ARG A 21 -30.59 4.18 -7.92
N MET A 22 -30.19 2.92 -7.98
CA MET A 22 -30.46 2.09 -9.18
C MET A 22 -31.97 1.89 -9.40
N ARG A 23 -32.75 1.76 -8.33
CA ARG A 23 -34.21 1.69 -8.45
C ARG A 23 -34.79 3.01 -8.97
N SER A 24 -34.37 4.15 -8.38
CA SER A 24 -34.79 5.47 -8.90
C SER A 24 -34.45 5.65 -10.38
N LEU A 25 -33.25 5.26 -10.79
CA LEU A 25 -32.82 5.32 -12.19
C LEU A 25 -33.73 4.51 -13.10
N GLN A 26 -34.10 3.28 -12.69
CA GLN A 26 -35.05 2.44 -13.45
C GLN A 26 -36.46 3.03 -13.52
N GLU A 27 -36.90 3.66 -12.44
CA GLU A 27 -38.24 4.33 -12.39
C GLU A 27 -38.25 5.56 -13.29
N THR A 28 -37.24 6.42 -13.22
CA THR A 28 -37.09 7.60 -14.10
C THR A 28 -36.97 7.19 -15.58
N GLN A 29 -36.22 6.13 -15.86
CA GLN A 29 -36.07 5.61 -17.22
C GLN A 29 -37.41 5.10 -17.80
N LYS A 30 -38.22 4.41 -17.00
CA LYS A 30 -39.58 3.99 -17.40
C LYS A 30 -40.51 5.17 -17.63
N LEU A 31 -40.42 6.21 -16.80
CA LEU A 31 -41.19 7.43 -17.01
C LEU A 31 -40.80 8.12 -18.33
N PHE A 32 -39.50 8.22 -18.62
CA PHE A 32 -39.01 8.76 -19.88
C PHE A 32 -39.50 7.99 -21.10
N GLU A 33 -39.61 6.66 -21.04
CA GLU A 33 -40.13 5.81 -22.13
C GLU A 33 -41.64 5.92 -22.34
N THR A 34 -42.40 6.26 -21.30
CA THR A 34 -43.88 6.31 -21.35
C THR A 34 -44.42 7.71 -21.57
N GLU A 35 -43.65 8.76 -21.33
CA GLU A 35 -44.06 10.15 -21.44
C GLU A 35 -44.05 10.62 -22.89
N LYS A 36 -45.03 11.47 -23.26
CA LYS A 36 -45.18 12.03 -24.62
C LYS A 36 -45.12 13.55 -24.69
N ASP A 37 -45.13 14.20 -23.53
CA ASP A 37 -45.03 15.65 -23.44
C ASP A 37 -43.57 16.10 -23.53
N LYS A 38 -43.27 17.04 -24.44
CA LYS A 38 -41.90 17.49 -24.71
C LYS A 38 -41.25 18.20 -23.54
N ASP A 39 -42.02 18.97 -22.79
CA ASP A 39 -41.47 19.72 -21.64
C ASP A 39 -41.12 18.78 -20.48
N LEU A 40 -41.95 17.74 -20.28
CA LEU A 40 -41.71 16.69 -19.30
C LEU A 40 -40.57 15.77 -19.72
N LEU A 41 -40.36 15.51 -21.01
CA LEU A 41 -39.23 14.74 -21.53
C LEU A 41 -37.90 15.45 -21.31
N GLU A 42 -37.81 16.77 -21.50
CA GLU A 42 -36.58 17.55 -21.25
C GLU A 42 -36.21 17.56 -19.76
N MET A 43 -37.22 17.71 -18.89
CA MET A 43 -37.02 17.58 -17.43
C MET A 43 -36.56 16.16 -17.03
N ALA A 44 -37.22 15.13 -17.58
CA ALA A 44 -36.87 13.74 -17.28
C ALA A 44 -35.46 13.38 -17.77
N GLU A 45 -35.01 13.93 -18.90
CA GLU A 45 -33.66 13.72 -19.44
C GLU A 45 -32.59 14.34 -18.51
N SER A 46 -32.83 15.57 -18.03
CA SER A 46 -31.91 16.21 -17.08
C SER A 46 -31.83 15.49 -15.74
N GLU A 47 -32.97 15.00 -15.24
CA GLU A 47 -33.07 14.21 -14.01
C GLU A 47 -32.38 12.86 -14.18
N LEU A 48 -32.57 12.19 -15.31
CA LEU A 48 -31.95 10.92 -15.64
C LEU A 48 -30.42 11.02 -15.68
N ALA A 49 -29.87 12.12 -16.23
CA ALA A 49 -28.43 12.39 -16.24
C ALA A 49 -27.90 12.55 -14.79
N SER A 50 -28.58 13.33 -13.94
CA SER A 50 -28.20 13.55 -12.56
C SER A 50 -28.24 12.27 -11.71
N VAL A 51 -29.33 11.50 -11.84
CA VAL A 51 -29.50 10.24 -11.09
C VAL A 51 -28.47 9.20 -11.53
N ARG A 52 -28.10 9.19 -12.80
CA ARG A 52 -27.06 8.31 -13.34
C ARG A 52 -25.70 8.64 -12.74
N GLU A 53 -25.31 9.90 -12.72
CA GLU A 53 -24.05 10.36 -12.11
C GLU A 53 -23.98 9.97 -10.62
N GLU A 54 -25.08 10.19 -9.88
CA GLU A 54 -25.15 9.79 -8.47
C GLU A 54 -25.05 8.28 -8.29
N ALA A 55 -25.70 7.47 -9.16
CA ALA A 55 -25.61 6.01 -9.10
C ALA A 55 -24.20 5.51 -9.36
N GLU A 56 -23.48 6.10 -10.33
CA GLU A 56 -22.07 5.80 -10.60
C GLU A 56 -21.16 6.17 -9.43
N ALA A 57 -21.35 7.33 -8.83
CA ALA A 57 -20.57 7.75 -7.66
C ALA A 57 -20.76 6.79 -6.47
N ARG A 58 -22.01 6.34 -6.22
CA ARG A 58 -22.31 5.37 -5.16
C ARG A 58 -21.80 3.98 -5.47
N TYR A 59 -21.76 3.58 -6.74
CA TYR A 59 -21.14 2.32 -7.17
C TYR A 59 -19.63 2.32 -6.89
N GLU A 60 -18.94 3.40 -7.21
CA GLU A 60 -17.50 3.51 -6.90
C GLU A 60 -17.23 3.55 -5.39
N ALA A 61 -18.12 4.14 -4.60
CA ALA A 61 -18.03 4.09 -3.14
C ALA A 61 -18.21 2.66 -2.59
N LEU A 62 -19.22 1.92 -3.09
CA LEU A 62 -19.47 0.52 -2.76
C LEU A 62 -18.27 -0.36 -3.11
N LYS A 63 -17.74 -0.19 -4.32
CA LYS A 63 -16.57 -0.93 -4.81
C LYS A 63 -15.35 -0.70 -3.91
N ARG A 64 -15.09 0.55 -3.50
CA ARG A 64 -14.02 0.87 -2.55
C ARG A 64 -14.21 0.16 -1.20
N GLN A 65 -15.43 0.14 -0.67
CA GLN A 65 -15.74 -0.54 0.59
C GLN A 65 -15.54 -2.07 0.51
N ILE A 66 -16.00 -2.69 -0.57
CA ILE A 66 -15.82 -4.14 -0.78
C ILE A 66 -14.32 -4.47 -0.91
N LEU A 67 -13.57 -3.69 -1.69
CA LEU A 67 -12.15 -3.88 -1.87
C LEU A 67 -11.36 -3.66 -0.57
N ALA A 68 -11.72 -2.68 0.23
CA ALA A 68 -11.12 -2.43 1.53
C ALA A 68 -11.33 -3.63 2.48
N ASN A 69 -12.55 -4.19 2.53
CA ASN A 69 -12.85 -5.35 3.37
C ASN A 69 -12.19 -6.66 2.90
N THR A 70 -12.04 -6.83 1.58
CA THR A 70 -11.46 -8.06 1.02
C THR A 70 -9.94 -8.10 1.17
N ARG A 71 -9.29 -6.94 1.28
CA ARG A 71 -7.82 -6.80 1.29
C ARG A 71 -7.22 -6.50 2.67
N SER A 72 -8.02 -6.25 3.67
CA SER A 72 -7.56 -5.75 4.95
C SER A 72 -6.91 -6.86 5.79
N ILE A 73 -5.62 -7.06 5.58
CA ILE A 73 -4.74 -7.47 6.66
C ILE A 73 -4.64 -6.21 7.54
N LYS A 74 -5.40 -6.16 8.65
CA LYS A 74 -5.36 -5.04 9.61
C LYS A 74 -3.98 -5.01 10.27
N SER A 75 -3.00 -4.47 9.57
CA SER A 75 -1.66 -4.27 10.11
C SER A 75 -1.48 -2.80 10.48
N LYS A 76 -0.86 -2.55 11.65
CA LYS A 76 -0.51 -1.20 12.11
C LYS A 76 0.67 -0.61 11.37
N GLY A 77 1.26 -1.36 10.44
CA GLY A 77 2.44 -0.95 9.71
C GLY A 77 2.98 -2.04 8.79
N ALA A 78 4.15 -1.79 8.24
CA ALA A 78 4.90 -2.70 7.40
C ALA A 78 6.35 -2.80 7.87
N ILE A 79 6.94 -3.97 7.72
CA ILE A 79 8.37 -4.19 7.88
C ILE A 79 8.92 -4.47 6.49
N MET A 80 9.88 -3.66 6.05
CA MET A 80 10.57 -3.80 4.78
C MET A 80 11.99 -4.29 5.04
N GLU A 81 12.33 -5.46 4.53
CA GLU A 81 13.68 -6.01 4.55
C GLU A 81 14.30 -5.83 3.17
N LEU A 82 15.39 -5.07 3.09
CA LEU A 82 16.13 -4.79 1.88
C LEU A 82 17.44 -5.56 1.92
N LYS A 83 17.69 -6.40 0.92
CA LYS A 83 18.92 -7.20 0.80
C LYS A 83 19.64 -6.93 -0.51
N GLN A 84 20.97 -6.78 -0.45
CA GLN A 84 21.77 -6.69 -1.65
C GLN A 84 21.65 -7.97 -2.50
N GLY A 85 21.62 -7.80 -3.82
CA GLY A 85 21.67 -8.91 -4.79
C GLY A 85 22.96 -8.92 -5.57
N VAL A 86 22.87 -9.19 -6.86
CA VAL A 86 24.01 -9.22 -7.78
C VAL A 86 24.44 -7.79 -8.10
N GLY A 87 25.75 -7.54 -8.16
CA GLY A 87 26.34 -6.23 -8.50
C GLY A 87 27.45 -5.76 -7.55
N GLY A 88 27.79 -6.56 -6.53
CA GLY A 88 28.89 -6.26 -5.61
C GLY A 88 28.68 -4.95 -4.86
N GLN A 89 29.72 -4.09 -4.84
CA GLN A 89 29.68 -2.80 -4.13
C GLN A 89 28.58 -1.86 -4.65
N GLU A 90 28.30 -1.88 -5.96
CA GLU A 90 27.27 -1.04 -6.56
C GLU A 90 25.86 -1.41 -6.08
N SER A 91 25.59 -2.70 -5.85
CA SER A 91 24.30 -3.13 -5.28
C SER A 91 24.09 -2.65 -3.84
N CYS A 92 25.17 -2.50 -3.06
CA CYS A 92 25.13 -1.93 -1.71
C CYS A 92 24.81 -0.43 -1.73
N LEU A 93 25.39 0.32 -2.68
CA LEU A 93 25.05 1.73 -2.89
C LEU A 93 23.61 1.90 -3.35
N PHE A 94 23.17 1.06 -4.29
CA PHE A 94 21.80 1.07 -4.78
C PHE A 94 20.80 0.79 -3.63
N LEU A 95 21.11 -0.15 -2.74
CA LEU A 95 20.30 -0.43 -1.56
C LEU A 95 20.18 0.82 -0.67
N GLY A 96 21.28 1.51 -0.37
CA GLY A 96 21.28 2.73 0.43
C GLY A 96 20.45 3.86 -0.21
N GLU A 97 20.50 4.00 -1.52
CA GLU A 97 19.68 4.96 -2.26
C GLU A 97 18.18 4.63 -2.17
N MET A 98 17.83 3.34 -2.34
CA MET A 98 16.45 2.88 -2.22
C MET A 98 15.92 3.04 -0.78
N LEU A 99 16.71 2.72 0.23
CA LEU A 99 16.35 2.95 1.64
C LEU A 99 16.00 4.42 1.89
N ARG A 100 16.87 5.34 1.46
CA ARG A 100 16.61 6.78 1.60
C ARG A 100 15.37 7.23 0.82
N MET A 101 15.15 6.66 -0.37
CA MET A 101 13.96 6.95 -1.17
C MET A 101 12.68 6.54 -0.43
N TYR A 102 12.63 5.34 0.17
CA TYR A 102 11.45 4.89 0.93
C TYR A 102 11.22 5.74 2.19
N MET A 103 12.26 6.07 2.94
CA MET A 103 12.14 6.95 4.09
C MET A 103 11.57 8.32 3.70
N LYS A 104 12.12 8.93 2.65
CA LYS A 104 11.65 10.21 2.12
C LYS A 104 10.23 10.13 1.54
N PHE A 105 9.90 9.03 0.89
CA PHE A 105 8.54 8.78 0.38
C PHE A 105 7.51 8.78 1.51
N CYS A 106 7.78 8.04 2.59
CA CYS A 106 6.89 7.98 3.75
C CYS A 106 6.75 9.36 4.42
N GLU A 107 7.84 10.08 4.60
CA GLU A 107 7.85 11.43 5.17
C GLU A 107 7.02 12.40 4.31
N THR A 108 7.27 12.44 3.00
CA THR A 108 6.54 13.33 2.07
C THR A 108 5.03 13.01 2.04
N ARG A 109 4.66 11.72 2.12
CA ARG A 109 3.25 11.31 2.18
C ARG A 109 2.60 11.74 3.48
N SER A 110 3.30 11.59 4.60
CA SER A 110 2.82 12.03 5.91
C SER A 110 2.62 13.55 5.96
N GLN A 111 3.57 14.32 5.42
CA GLN A 111 3.47 15.77 5.34
C GLN A 111 2.28 16.24 4.48
N ARG A 112 2.08 15.65 3.30
CA ARG A 112 0.93 15.99 2.43
C ARG A 112 -0.41 15.71 3.11
N ALA A 113 -0.53 14.58 3.80
CA ALA A 113 -1.76 14.25 4.52
C ALA A 113 -2.07 15.26 5.64
N LEU A 114 -1.04 15.83 6.27
CA LEU A 114 -1.18 16.89 7.25
C LEU A 114 -1.59 18.22 6.60
N GLU A 115 -0.99 18.59 5.48
CA GLU A 115 -1.30 19.81 4.73
C GLU A 115 -2.74 19.81 4.18
N GLU A 116 -3.19 18.68 3.64
CA GLU A 116 -4.54 18.51 3.10
C GLU A 116 -5.60 18.26 4.21
N ASN A 117 -5.15 18.06 5.45
CA ASN A 117 -5.99 17.76 6.62
C ASN A 117 -6.97 16.59 6.37
N ASP A 118 -6.52 15.60 5.59
CA ASP A 118 -7.27 14.40 5.25
C ASP A 118 -6.71 13.16 5.98
N PRO A 119 -7.33 12.74 7.10
CA PRO A 119 -6.89 11.56 7.84
C PRO A 119 -7.09 10.24 7.08
N GLY A 120 -7.89 10.25 6.02
CA GLY A 120 -8.10 9.09 5.14
C GLY A 120 -7.09 8.99 4.00
N MET A 121 -6.24 10.00 3.82
CA MET A 121 -5.23 10.01 2.77
C MET A 121 -4.16 8.96 3.02
N LEU A 122 -3.68 8.35 1.94
CA LEU A 122 -2.57 7.40 1.99
C LEU A 122 -1.32 8.07 2.56
N GLY A 123 -0.78 7.53 3.65
CA GLY A 123 0.38 8.05 4.34
C GLY A 123 0.07 8.93 5.56
N ALA A 124 -1.21 9.20 5.85
CA ALA A 124 -1.60 9.92 7.04
C ALA A 124 -1.06 9.23 8.30
N GLY A 125 -0.27 9.96 9.09
CA GLY A 125 0.34 9.44 10.33
C GLY A 125 1.43 8.40 10.12
N TRP A 126 2.02 8.30 8.92
CA TRP A 126 3.15 7.41 8.71
C TRP A 126 4.41 7.94 9.38
N SER A 127 5.13 7.03 10.05
CA SER A 127 6.47 7.27 10.57
C SER A 127 7.38 6.10 10.23
N THR A 128 8.66 6.38 10.08
CA THR A 128 9.66 5.37 9.72
C THR A 128 10.69 5.19 10.83
N GLU A 129 11.07 3.94 11.09
CA GLU A 129 12.12 3.58 12.01
C GLU A 129 13.07 2.58 11.36
N LEU A 130 14.36 2.86 11.41
CA LEU A 130 15.39 1.94 10.93
C LEU A 130 15.76 0.97 12.06
N LEU A 131 15.27 -0.27 11.97
CA LEU A 131 15.51 -1.29 13.00
C LEU A 131 16.94 -1.83 12.97
N ALA A 132 17.46 -2.08 11.78
CA ALA A 132 18.79 -2.59 11.58
C ALA A 132 19.35 -2.16 10.21
N ALA A 133 20.65 -1.93 10.16
CA ALA A 133 21.37 -1.71 8.91
C ALA A 133 22.79 -2.26 9.05
N THR A 134 23.18 -3.13 8.12
CA THR A 134 24.52 -3.69 8.03
C THR A 134 25.31 -2.89 7.01
N PRO A 135 26.26 -2.05 7.44
CA PRO A 135 27.05 -1.24 6.51
C PRO A 135 27.93 -2.11 5.61
N ALA A 136 28.21 -1.61 4.44
CA ALA A 136 29.15 -2.22 3.50
C ALA A 136 30.35 -1.28 3.30
N ASP A 137 31.56 -1.86 3.32
CA ASP A 137 32.78 -1.11 2.98
C ASP A 137 32.82 -0.87 1.48
N VAL A 138 32.43 0.31 1.05
CA VAL A 138 32.44 0.71 -0.35
C VAL A 138 33.32 1.94 -0.53
N SER A 139 34.40 1.75 -1.31
CA SER A 139 35.21 2.88 -1.74
C SER A 139 34.57 3.52 -2.96
N THR A 140 34.00 4.70 -2.80
CA THR A 140 33.45 5.48 -3.91
C THR A 140 34.38 6.61 -4.31
N THR A 141 34.50 6.89 -5.60
CA THR A 141 35.30 8.00 -6.15
C THR A 141 34.67 9.37 -5.88
N SER A 142 33.39 9.41 -5.49
CA SER A 142 32.58 10.64 -5.39
C SER A 142 31.98 10.92 -4.00
N GLY A 143 32.60 10.44 -2.95
CA GLY A 143 32.14 10.73 -1.59
C GLY A 143 31.20 9.67 -1.01
N SER A 144 31.13 9.66 0.30
CA SER A 144 30.43 8.70 1.14
C SER A 144 28.94 8.65 0.85
N GLY A 145 28.52 7.72 -0.01
CA GLY A 145 27.14 7.27 -0.04
C GLY A 145 26.96 6.19 1.01
N ASP A 146 25.87 6.23 1.77
CA ASP A 146 25.54 5.14 2.72
C ASP A 146 25.31 3.85 1.93
N ALA A 147 26.23 2.91 2.06
CA ALA A 147 26.17 1.61 1.42
C ALA A 147 25.84 0.56 2.46
N PHE A 148 24.83 -0.25 2.20
CA PHE A 148 24.39 -1.30 3.12
C PHE A 148 24.30 -2.64 2.37
N LYS A 149 24.62 -3.73 3.09
CA LYS A 149 24.39 -5.11 2.64
C LYS A 149 22.95 -5.53 2.88
N GLU A 150 22.42 -5.08 4.00
CA GLU A 150 21.07 -5.36 4.45
C GLU A 150 20.56 -4.19 5.29
N ALA A 151 19.27 -3.90 5.16
CA ALA A 151 18.60 -2.92 6.00
C ALA A 151 17.16 -3.38 6.29
N ILE A 152 16.69 -3.12 7.50
CA ILE A 152 15.32 -3.41 7.92
C ILE A 152 14.68 -2.08 8.32
N LEU A 153 13.71 -1.65 7.53
CA LEU A 153 12.93 -0.45 7.72
C LEU A 153 11.54 -0.80 8.21
N GLN A 154 11.15 -0.25 9.33
CA GLN A 154 9.79 -0.34 9.85
C GLN A 154 9.02 0.93 9.49
N VAL A 155 7.83 0.77 8.94
CA VAL A 155 6.91 1.85 8.60
C VAL A 155 5.65 1.68 9.45
N HIS A 156 5.45 2.59 10.38
CA HIS A 156 4.25 2.63 11.21
C HIS A 156 3.17 3.46 10.52
N GLY A 157 1.94 3.05 10.68
CA GLY A 157 0.77 3.81 10.24
C GLY A 157 -0.27 2.98 9.50
N PRO A 158 -1.48 3.50 9.38
CA PRO A 158 -2.59 2.80 8.77
C PRO A 158 -2.33 2.56 7.29
N ASN A 159 -2.72 1.37 6.80
CA ASN A 159 -2.60 0.97 5.40
C ASN A 159 -1.16 0.99 4.82
N ALA A 160 -0.12 1.09 5.66
CA ALA A 160 1.27 1.10 5.19
C ALA A 160 1.63 -0.20 4.47
N PHE A 161 1.25 -1.35 5.04
CA PHE A 161 1.47 -2.65 4.40
C PHE A 161 0.75 -2.76 3.05
N GLU A 162 -0.52 -2.33 2.99
CA GLU A 162 -1.33 -2.38 1.76
C GLU A 162 -0.71 -1.58 0.62
N ALA A 163 -0.09 -0.46 0.94
CA ALA A 163 0.58 0.39 -0.03
C ALA A 163 1.93 -0.16 -0.47
N LEU A 164 2.73 -0.65 0.49
CA LEU A 164 4.12 -1.04 0.26
C LEU A 164 4.28 -2.50 -0.20
N ARG A 165 3.29 -3.36 -0.02
CA ARG A 165 3.37 -4.79 -0.39
C ARG A 165 3.71 -5.04 -1.86
N PHE A 166 3.36 -4.10 -2.74
CA PHE A 166 3.65 -4.21 -4.17
C PHE A 166 5.11 -3.89 -4.52
N GLU A 167 5.87 -3.34 -3.57
CA GLU A 167 7.31 -3.14 -3.69
C GLU A 167 8.10 -4.43 -3.43
N ALA A 168 7.46 -5.49 -2.91
CA ALA A 168 8.10 -6.78 -2.68
C ALA A 168 8.55 -7.41 -4.01
N GLY A 169 9.84 -7.75 -4.09
CA GLY A 169 10.42 -8.38 -5.28
C GLY A 169 11.87 -7.99 -5.52
N VAL A 170 12.33 -8.25 -6.74
CA VAL A 170 13.69 -7.92 -7.16
C VAL A 170 13.70 -6.60 -7.91
N HIS A 171 14.43 -5.63 -7.39
CA HIS A 171 14.67 -4.34 -8.01
C HIS A 171 16.00 -4.37 -8.77
N ARG A 172 16.00 -3.88 -10.00
CA ARG A 172 17.15 -3.87 -10.88
C ARG A 172 17.45 -2.46 -11.36
N VAL A 173 18.72 -2.07 -11.27
CA VAL A 173 19.21 -0.82 -11.83
C VAL A 173 20.26 -1.11 -12.92
N GLN A 174 20.21 -0.36 -13.99
CA GLN A 174 21.20 -0.35 -15.05
C GLN A 174 21.76 1.05 -15.17
N ARG A 175 23.00 1.21 -14.71
CA ARG A 175 23.72 2.50 -14.76
C ARG A 175 25.22 2.28 -14.84
N ILE A 176 25.95 3.34 -15.10
CA ILE A 176 27.40 3.35 -14.96
C ILE A 176 27.68 3.40 -13.44
N PRO A 177 28.36 2.39 -12.87
CA PRO A 177 28.61 2.32 -11.44
C PRO A 177 29.48 3.48 -10.95
N ALA A 178 29.14 4.06 -9.81
CA ALA A 178 29.97 5.07 -9.14
C ALA A 178 31.31 4.49 -8.63
N THR A 179 31.40 3.17 -8.57
CA THR A 179 32.59 2.41 -8.14
C THR A 179 33.61 2.16 -9.25
N GLN A 180 33.33 2.55 -10.51
CA GLN A 180 34.19 2.29 -11.67
C GLN A 180 34.39 3.51 -12.54
N ASN A 181 35.65 3.73 -12.95
CA ASN A 181 36.03 4.85 -13.83
C ASN A 181 35.88 4.55 -15.33
N LEU A 182 35.55 3.32 -15.74
CA LEU A 182 35.62 2.87 -17.15
C LEU A 182 34.33 3.09 -17.96
N GLY A 183 33.29 3.73 -17.40
CA GLY A 183 32.12 4.17 -18.16
C GLY A 183 31.26 3.06 -18.78
N LYS A 184 31.40 1.79 -18.36
CA LYS A 184 30.58 0.70 -18.88
C LYS A 184 29.30 0.57 -18.09
N LEU A 185 28.16 0.44 -18.80
CA LEU A 185 26.86 0.15 -18.23
C LEU A 185 26.88 -1.22 -17.53
N GLN A 186 26.49 -1.25 -16.26
CA GLN A 186 26.38 -2.48 -15.47
C GLN A 186 25.00 -2.62 -14.88
N THR A 187 24.66 -3.86 -14.51
CA THR A 187 23.38 -4.20 -13.87
C THR A 187 23.65 -4.58 -12.44
N SER A 188 22.93 -3.93 -11.53
CA SER A 188 22.91 -4.26 -10.10
C SER A 188 21.50 -4.56 -9.65
N THR A 189 21.36 -5.47 -8.70
CA THR A 189 20.06 -5.91 -8.17
C THR A 189 20.02 -5.85 -6.66
N MET A 190 18.84 -5.68 -6.13
CA MET A 190 18.50 -5.87 -4.71
C MET A 190 17.15 -6.56 -4.59
N ALA A 191 16.90 -7.20 -3.46
CA ALA A 191 15.62 -7.81 -3.14
C ALA A 191 14.95 -7.06 -2.00
N ILE A 192 13.64 -6.90 -2.09
CA ILE A 192 12.80 -6.31 -1.05
C ILE A 192 11.76 -7.33 -0.62
N ILE A 193 11.64 -7.54 0.69
CA ILE A 193 10.58 -8.31 1.32
C ILE A 193 9.74 -7.34 2.14
N VAL A 194 8.42 -7.43 2.01
CA VAL A 194 7.49 -6.60 2.78
C VAL A 194 6.57 -7.50 3.58
N LEU A 195 6.61 -7.34 4.91
CA LEU A 195 5.83 -8.10 5.85
C LEU A 195 4.86 -7.19 6.61
N PRO A 196 3.64 -7.68 6.92
CA PRO A 196 2.73 -6.94 7.80
C PRO A 196 3.28 -6.94 9.22
N MET A 197 3.15 -5.79 9.91
CA MET A 197 3.45 -5.70 11.32
C MET A 197 2.30 -6.33 12.12
N GLN A 198 2.58 -7.41 12.84
CA GLN A 198 1.62 -8.07 13.71
C GLN A 198 1.59 -7.42 15.09
N GLU A 199 0.43 -7.46 15.75
CA GLU A 199 0.33 -7.05 17.15
C GLU A 199 0.95 -8.12 18.04
N GLU A 200 1.68 -7.71 19.09
CA GLU A 200 2.27 -8.64 20.07
C GLU A 200 1.24 -9.58 20.72
N ASN A 201 -0.03 -9.19 20.74
CA ASN A 201 -1.12 -10.00 21.29
C ASN A 201 -1.49 -11.21 20.42
N ASP A 202 -1.26 -11.14 19.10
CA ASP A 202 -1.52 -12.27 18.20
C ASP A 202 -0.39 -13.31 18.22
N ALA A 203 0.79 -12.94 18.74
CA ALA A 203 1.94 -13.83 18.80
C ALA A 203 1.91 -14.80 20.01
N LYS A 204 1.08 -14.53 21.02
CA LYS A 204 1.07 -15.34 22.27
C LYS A 204 0.43 -16.73 22.15
N ASP A 205 -0.35 -16.95 21.07
CA ASP A 205 -1.16 -18.18 20.96
C ASP A 205 -0.71 -19.13 19.83
N ILE A 206 0.40 -18.86 19.12
CA ILE A 206 0.75 -19.63 17.94
C ILE A 206 1.44 -20.96 18.27
N ILE A 207 2.28 -21.00 19.29
CA ILE A 207 2.96 -22.24 19.71
C ILE A 207 3.14 -22.24 21.23
N ASP A 208 2.52 -23.21 21.94
CA ASP A 208 2.81 -23.40 23.36
C ASP A 208 4.27 -23.91 23.49
N PRO A 209 5.10 -23.30 24.36
CA PRO A 209 6.47 -23.77 24.61
C PRO A 209 6.56 -25.26 24.98
N LYS A 210 5.48 -25.84 25.49
CA LYS A 210 5.38 -27.29 25.81
C LYS A 210 5.30 -28.19 24.58
N ASP A 211 4.86 -27.62 23.42
CA ASP A 211 4.73 -28.35 22.17
C ASP A 211 6.02 -28.31 21.34
N VAL A 212 7.04 -27.56 21.81
CA VAL A 212 8.34 -27.42 21.14
C VAL A 212 9.36 -28.35 21.77
N ARG A 213 9.84 -29.34 20.99
CA ARG A 213 10.95 -30.20 21.37
C ARG A 213 12.23 -29.73 20.67
N ILE A 214 13.20 -29.28 21.44
CA ILE A 214 14.50 -28.83 20.92
C ILE A 214 15.51 -29.96 21.11
N GLU A 215 16.08 -30.47 20.00
CA GLU A 215 17.15 -31.46 19.99
C GLU A 215 18.40 -30.87 19.36
N THR A 216 19.56 -31.11 19.97
CA THR A 216 20.86 -30.72 19.44
C THR A 216 21.48 -31.87 18.68
N MET A 217 21.86 -31.63 17.43
CA MET A 217 22.62 -32.57 16.61
C MET A 217 24.03 -32.07 16.38
N ARG A 218 25.00 -32.95 16.30
CA ARG A 218 26.33 -32.65 15.80
C ARG A 218 26.26 -32.61 14.26
N ALA A 219 26.78 -31.53 13.67
CA ALA A 219 26.99 -31.41 12.23
C ALA A 219 28.11 -32.34 11.77
#